data_b39adc0c739bcbe9126cf7d9094e3fe7
#
_entry.id   b39adc0c739bcbe9126cf7d9094e3fe7
#
_cell.length_a   1.000
_cell.length_b   1.000
_cell.length_c   1.000
_cell.angle_alpha   90.00
_cell.angle_beta   90.00
_cell.angle_gamma   90.00
#
_symmetry.space_group_name_H-M   'P 1'
#
loop_
_entity.id
_entity.type
_entity.pdbx_description
1 polymer ?
#
loop_
_entity_poly.entity_id
_entity_poly.type
_entity_poly.pdbx_seq_one_letter_code
_entity_poly.pdbx_strand_id
1 'polypeptide(L)'
;MEYAEPFLLGGSIVAGSKWLSTMVDPAYAAMVAGMPTGIIASFFLANDSQKRQFYKGYGISDAIVAITINVIALLTVRWSSVPVNAFSAVGYILWLILSFTGIRMFAAKK
;
A
#
# COMPACT_ATOMS: atom_id res chain seq x y z
N MET A 1 13.95 13.39 15.89
CA MET A 1 14.62 12.55 14.89
C MET A 1 13.77 12.47 13.63
N GLU A 2 14.42 12.67 12.53
CA GLU A 2 13.76 12.86 11.23
C GLU A 2 12.93 11.67 10.76
N TYR A 3 13.35 10.45 11.11
CA TYR A 3 12.71 9.22 10.64
C TYR A 3 11.92 8.48 11.71
N ALA A 4 12.04 8.88 12.98
CA ALA A 4 11.40 8.15 14.08
C ALA A 4 9.88 8.28 14.07
N GLU A 5 9.36 9.48 13.86
CA GLU A 5 7.92 9.71 13.83
C GLU A 5 7.23 8.96 12.69
N PRO A 6 7.69 9.08 11.43
CA PRO A 6 7.06 8.30 10.35
C PRO A 6 7.22 6.79 10.54
N PHE A 7 8.33 6.34 11.09
CA PHE A 7 8.52 4.91 11.38
C PHE A 7 7.51 4.41 12.40
N LEU A 8 7.31 5.16 13.50
CA LEU A 8 6.35 4.78 14.54
C LEU A 8 4.92 4.79 14.02
N LEU A 9 4.56 5.77 13.19
CA LEU A 9 3.22 5.83 12.58
C LEU A 9 2.94 4.61 11.72
N GLY A 10 3.85 4.27 10.82
CA GLY A 10 3.69 3.12 9.94
C GLY A 10 3.60 1.81 10.71
N GLY A 11 4.50 1.62 11.68
CA GLY A 11 4.50 0.45 12.53
C GLY A 11 3.23 0.32 13.36
N SER A 12 2.72 1.44 13.87
CA SER A 12 1.48 1.47 14.65
C SER A 12 0.28 1.03 13.82
N ILE A 13 0.22 1.41 12.55
CA ILE A 13 -0.87 1.03 11.65
C ILE A 13 -0.86 -0.48 11.42
N VAL A 14 0.30 -1.07 11.15
CA VAL A 14 0.43 -2.52 10.94
C VAL A 14 0.10 -3.28 12.22
N ALA A 15 0.66 -2.86 13.34
CA ALA A 15 0.41 -3.50 14.64
C ALA A 15 -1.06 -3.36 15.05
N GLY A 16 -1.65 -2.18 14.84
CA GLY A 16 -3.06 -1.93 15.12
C GLY A 16 -3.98 -2.79 14.29
N SER A 17 -3.66 -2.97 13.03
CA SER A 17 -4.43 -3.84 12.12
C SER A 17 -4.40 -5.29 12.61
N LYS A 18 -3.22 -5.78 12.99
CA LYS A 18 -3.08 -7.13 13.52
C LYS A 18 -3.87 -7.32 14.81
N TRP A 19 -3.76 -6.34 15.73
CA TRP A 19 -4.49 -6.37 17.00
C TRP A 19 -6.00 -6.37 16.76
N LEU A 20 -6.47 -5.47 15.88
CA LEU A 20 -7.89 -5.34 15.58
C LEU A 20 -8.46 -6.62 14.98
N SER A 21 -7.67 -7.34 14.18
CA SER A 21 -8.12 -8.60 13.57
C SER A 21 -8.41 -9.69 14.59
N THR A 22 -7.88 -9.57 15.82
CA THR A 22 -8.18 -10.50 16.90
C THR A 22 -9.43 -10.12 17.70
N MET A 23 -9.88 -8.86 17.59
CA MET A 23 -10.98 -8.33 18.38
C MET A 23 -12.30 -8.31 17.61
N VAL A 24 -12.23 -8.12 16.29
CA VAL A 24 -13.41 -8.02 15.43
C VAL A 24 -13.15 -8.82 14.15
N ASP A 25 -14.14 -8.85 13.27
CA ASP A 25 -13.99 -9.48 11.96
C ASP A 25 -12.74 -8.91 11.25
N PRO A 26 -11.85 -9.79 10.73
CA PRO A 26 -10.65 -9.31 10.00
C PRO A 26 -10.95 -8.37 8.84
N ALA A 27 -12.16 -8.38 8.29
CA ALA A 27 -12.54 -7.42 7.24
C ALA A 27 -12.45 -5.97 7.74
N TYR A 28 -12.73 -5.72 9.03
CA TYR A 28 -12.57 -4.37 9.60
C TYR A 28 -11.10 -4.00 9.81
N ALA A 29 -10.25 -4.99 10.08
CA ALA A 29 -8.82 -4.75 10.18
C ALA A 29 -8.25 -4.26 8.85
N ALA A 30 -8.84 -4.67 7.73
CA ALA A 30 -8.44 -4.22 6.41
C ALA A 30 -8.61 -2.71 6.24
N MET A 31 -9.60 -2.10 6.91
CA MET A 31 -9.79 -0.65 6.87
C MET A 31 -8.58 0.08 7.44
N VAL A 32 -8.03 -0.43 8.55
CA VAL A 32 -6.84 0.16 9.18
C VAL A 32 -5.62 -0.06 8.29
N ALA A 33 -5.43 -1.28 7.79
CA ALA A 33 -4.30 -1.59 6.91
C ALA A 33 -4.37 -0.81 5.60
N GLY A 34 -5.57 -0.51 5.12
CA GLY A 34 -5.80 0.24 3.89
C GLY A 34 -5.79 1.76 4.08
N MET A 35 -5.47 2.27 5.27
CA MET A 35 -5.37 3.71 5.48
C MET A 35 -4.40 4.33 4.47
N PRO A 36 -4.72 5.55 3.96
CA PRO A 36 -3.87 6.20 2.97
C PRO A 36 -2.61 6.76 3.61
N THR A 37 -1.72 5.87 4.04
CA THR A 37 -0.47 6.23 4.71
C THR A 37 0.43 7.10 3.85
N GLY A 38 0.29 7.02 2.52
CA GLY A 38 1.02 7.89 1.61
C GLY A 38 0.66 9.36 1.78
N ILE A 39 -0.60 9.67 2.10
CA ILE A 39 -1.00 11.05 2.38
C ILE A 39 -0.29 11.54 3.63
N ILE A 40 -0.26 10.71 4.67
CA ILE A 40 0.46 11.04 5.91
C ILE A 40 1.95 11.22 5.63
N ALA A 41 2.54 10.32 4.85
CA ALA A 41 3.95 10.41 4.48
C ALA A 41 4.27 11.72 3.76
N SER A 42 3.34 12.25 2.97
CA SER A 42 3.57 13.49 2.24
C SER A 42 3.81 14.70 3.15
N PHE A 43 3.25 14.68 4.37
CA PHE A 43 3.44 15.78 5.32
C PHE A 43 4.89 15.92 5.78
N PHE A 44 5.67 14.84 5.69
CA PHE A 44 7.07 14.83 6.13
C PHE A 44 8.05 15.18 5.01
N LEU A 45 7.56 15.44 3.79
CA LEU A 45 8.42 15.85 2.69
C LEU A 45 8.79 17.33 2.81
N ALA A 46 9.95 17.71 2.26
CA ALA A 46 10.59 18.98 2.54
C ALA A 46 9.84 20.20 1.98
N ASN A 47 9.28 20.07 0.77
CA ASN A 47 8.67 21.22 0.10
C ASN A 47 7.57 20.76 -0.88
N ASP A 48 6.82 21.74 -1.40
CA ASP A 48 5.70 21.47 -2.28
C ASP A 48 6.10 20.83 -3.60
N SER A 49 7.28 21.13 -4.11
CA SER A 49 7.78 20.51 -5.33
C SER A 49 7.95 19.00 -5.14
N GLN A 50 8.56 18.60 -4.02
CA GLN A 50 8.70 17.19 -3.67
C GLN A 50 7.34 16.52 -3.47
N LYS A 51 6.42 17.21 -2.80
CA LYS A 51 5.07 16.67 -2.55
C LYS A 51 4.31 16.44 -3.84
N ARG A 52 4.40 17.36 -4.80
CA ARG A 52 3.74 17.19 -6.11
C ARG A 52 4.32 16.03 -6.88
N GLN A 53 5.63 15.90 -6.89
CA GLN A 53 6.28 14.77 -7.57
C GLN A 53 5.94 13.44 -6.90
N PHE A 54 5.88 13.46 -5.57
CA PHE A 54 5.47 12.30 -4.78
C PHE A 54 4.05 11.85 -5.18
N TYR A 55 3.10 12.79 -5.28
CA TYR A 55 1.72 12.43 -5.62
C TYR A 55 1.57 11.90 -7.04
N LYS A 56 2.40 12.32 -7.98
CA LYS A 56 2.40 11.71 -9.31
C LYS A 56 2.72 10.22 -9.24
N GLY A 57 3.77 9.87 -8.51
CA GLY A 57 4.14 8.46 -8.31
C GLY A 57 3.11 7.72 -7.48
N TYR A 58 2.63 8.36 -6.42
CA TYR A 58 1.65 7.77 -5.52
C TYR A 58 0.34 7.45 -6.25
N GLY A 59 -0.13 8.37 -7.11
CA GLY A 59 -1.34 8.14 -7.89
C GLY A 59 -1.22 6.93 -8.81
N ILE A 60 -0.08 6.79 -9.49
CA ILE A 60 0.18 5.64 -10.37
C ILE A 60 0.22 4.35 -9.55
N SER A 61 1.01 4.34 -8.49
CA SER A 61 1.18 3.19 -7.61
C SER A 61 -0.14 2.78 -6.96
N ASP A 62 -0.93 3.75 -6.51
CA ASP A 62 -2.20 3.49 -5.86
C ASP A 62 -3.23 2.90 -6.83
N ALA A 63 -3.28 3.38 -8.06
CA ALA A 63 -4.16 2.82 -9.08
C ALA A 63 -3.81 1.35 -9.34
N ILE A 64 -2.52 1.03 -9.42
CA ILE A 64 -2.06 -0.34 -9.64
C ILE A 64 -2.37 -1.21 -8.42
N VAL A 65 -2.14 -0.71 -7.21
CA VAL A 65 -2.42 -1.48 -5.99
C VAL A 65 -3.91 -1.74 -5.83
N ALA A 66 -4.76 -0.79 -6.20
CA ALA A 66 -6.20 -0.97 -6.13
C ALA A 66 -6.65 -2.13 -7.04
N ILE A 67 -6.14 -2.17 -8.26
CA ILE A 67 -6.43 -3.26 -9.19
C ILE A 67 -5.90 -4.57 -8.63
N THR A 68 -4.66 -4.58 -8.15
CA THR A 68 -4.01 -5.78 -7.62
C THR A 68 -4.79 -6.36 -6.43
N ILE A 69 -5.19 -5.52 -5.50
CA ILE A 69 -5.94 -5.95 -4.31
C ILE A 69 -7.29 -6.54 -4.71
N ASN A 70 -7.99 -5.91 -5.65
CA ASN A 70 -9.28 -6.41 -6.11
C ASN A 70 -9.14 -7.77 -6.80
N VAL A 71 -8.10 -7.95 -7.61
CA VAL A 71 -7.82 -9.24 -8.25
C VAL A 71 -7.51 -10.31 -7.20
N ILE A 72 -6.66 -9.99 -6.22
CA ILE A 72 -6.34 -10.92 -5.13
C ILE A 72 -7.61 -11.33 -4.39
N ALA A 73 -8.48 -10.37 -4.06
CA ALA A 73 -9.73 -10.64 -3.36
C ALA A 73 -10.61 -11.61 -4.15
N LEU A 74 -10.74 -11.40 -5.45
CA LEU A 74 -11.51 -12.30 -6.31
C LEU A 74 -10.89 -13.70 -6.39
N LEU A 75 -9.58 -13.78 -6.50
CA LEU A 75 -8.88 -15.07 -6.60
C LEU A 75 -8.99 -15.87 -5.30
N THR A 76 -8.93 -15.22 -4.15
CA THR A 76 -9.05 -15.91 -2.86
C THR A 76 -10.43 -16.51 -2.67
N VAL A 77 -11.47 -15.90 -3.25
CA VAL A 77 -12.82 -16.45 -3.22
C VAL A 77 -12.98 -17.57 -4.24
N ARG A 78 -12.44 -17.38 -5.44
CA ARG A 78 -12.63 -18.33 -6.55
C ARG A 78 -11.83 -19.63 -6.36
N TRP A 79 -10.61 -19.53 -5.85
CA TRP A 79 -9.72 -20.68 -5.66
C TRP A 79 -9.32 -20.81 -4.20
N SER A 80 -10.27 -21.28 -3.39
CA SER A 80 -10.08 -21.40 -1.94
C SER A 80 -9.05 -22.47 -1.54
N SER A 81 -8.71 -23.38 -2.46
CA SER A 81 -7.69 -24.40 -2.21
C SER A 81 -6.27 -23.89 -2.29
N VAL A 82 -6.04 -22.73 -2.89
CA VAL A 82 -4.70 -22.15 -3.00
C VAL A 82 -4.45 -21.30 -1.76
N PRO A 83 -3.26 -21.41 -1.11
CA PRO A 83 -2.95 -20.58 0.04
C PRO A 83 -3.02 -19.09 -0.30
N VAL A 84 -3.69 -18.32 0.56
CA VAL A 84 -3.85 -16.87 0.35
C VAL A 84 -2.50 -16.19 0.26
N ASN A 85 -1.53 -16.63 1.05
CA ASN A 85 -0.18 -16.03 1.02
C ASN A 85 0.49 -16.14 -0.35
N ALA A 86 0.17 -17.18 -1.13
CA ALA A 86 0.69 -17.31 -2.50
C ALA A 86 0.18 -16.18 -3.39
N PHE A 87 -1.12 -15.90 -3.34
CA PHE A 87 -1.69 -14.78 -4.08
C PHE A 87 -1.12 -13.44 -3.63
N SER A 88 -0.98 -13.26 -2.32
CA SER A 88 -0.45 -12.02 -1.74
C SER A 88 1.00 -11.78 -2.18
N ALA A 89 1.84 -12.83 -2.14
CA ALA A 89 3.24 -12.70 -2.52
C ALA A 89 3.41 -12.36 -3.99
N VAL A 90 2.69 -13.07 -4.86
CA VAL A 90 2.74 -12.83 -6.32
C VAL A 90 2.20 -11.44 -6.63
N GLY A 91 1.08 -11.07 -6.02
CA GLY A 91 0.49 -9.75 -6.23
C GLY A 91 1.40 -8.62 -5.78
N TYR A 92 2.08 -8.78 -4.65
CA TYR A 92 3.02 -7.78 -4.15
C TYR A 92 4.19 -7.59 -5.12
N ILE A 93 4.75 -8.68 -5.62
CA ILE A 93 5.86 -8.62 -6.58
C ILE A 93 5.41 -7.95 -7.88
N LEU A 94 4.25 -8.33 -8.39
CA LEU A 94 3.70 -7.71 -9.61
C LEU A 94 3.44 -6.22 -9.40
N TRP A 95 2.88 -5.84 -8.26
CA TRP A 95 2.66 -4.43 -7.94
C TRP A 95 3.97 -3.64 -7.93
N LEU A 96 5.02 -4.20 -7.33
CA LEU A 96 6.34 -3.54 -7.30
C LEU A 96 6.87 -3.29 -8.71
N ILE A 97 6.83 -4.32 -9.56
CA ILE A 97 7.34 -4.23 -10.93
C ILE A 97 6.53 -3.22 -11.74
N LEU A 98 5.20 -3.33 -11.68
CA LEU A 98 4.31 -2.46 -12.46
C LEU A 98 4.39 -1.02 -11.98
N SER A 99 4.45 -0.80 -10.66
CA SER A 99 4.56 0.54 -10.10
C SER A 99 5.88 1.20 -10.47
N PHE A 100 6.98 0.48 -10.35
CA PHE A 100 8.29 1.00 -10.73
C PHE A 100 8.31 1.39 -12.20
N THR A 101 7.81 0.51 -13.06
CA THR A 101 7.74 0.77 -14.50
C THR A 101 6.84 1.95 -14.82
N GLY A 102 5.67 1.99 -14.22
CA GLY A 102 4.70 3.07 -14.44
C GLY A 102 5.23 4.43 -14.00
N ILE A 103 5.86 4.50 -12.85
CA ILE A 103 6.46 5.73 -12.34
C ILE A 103 7.59 6.19 -13.26
N ARG A 104 8.44 5.26 -13.66
CA ARG A 104 9.56 5.58 -14.53
C ARG A 104 9.10 6.13 -15.88
N MET A 105 8.01 5.58 -16.43
CA MET A 105 7.51 5.99 -17.74
C MET A 105 6.71 7.29 -17.70
N PHE A 106 5.92 7.52 -16.65
CA PHE A 106 4.90 8.56 -16.67
C PHE A 106 5.09 9.68 -15.65
N ALA A 107 5.80 9.43 -14.56
CA ALA A 107 5.86 10.39 -13.46
C ALA A 107 7.25 10.87 -13.11
N ALA A 108 8.28 10.02 -13.22
CA ALA A 108 9.62 10.40 -12.78
C ALA A 108 10.24 11.46 -13.68
N LYS A 109 10.94 12.39 -13.07
CA LYS A 109 11.75 13.36 -13.82
C LYS A 109 12.96 12.66 -14.42
N LYS A 110 13.29 13.06 -15.61
CA LYS A 110 14.50 12.60 -16.27
C LYS A 110 15.67 13.53 -15.99
#